data_d2f74e5507f1b25105399131c51b039c
#
_entry.id   d2f74e5507f1b25105399131c51b039c
#
_cell.length_a   1.000
_cell.length_b   1.000
_cell.length_c   1.000
_cell.angle_alpha   90.00
_cell.angle_beta   90.00
_cell.angle_gamma   90.00
#
_symmetry.space_group_name_H-M   'P 1'
#
loop_
_entity.id
_entity.type
_entity.pdbx_description
1 polymer ?
#
loop_
_entity_poly.entity_id
_entity_poly.type
_entity_poly.pdbx_seq_one_letter_code
_entity_poly.pdbx_strand_id
1 'polypeptide(L)'
;MAKCLLINPSYKSSYGSSKVSIVDPIFPTVAVLSLAAVAEKCGHQVDILDMSYEQYDWRTVESKVKSFRPDVVGITGTTPLMNQIRDISVLLKNNFSDIQVVAGGPHVTALPQESLKESMLDAVVIGEGELTLSEILNGVPLNEILGITYRDEDGQIRQNPPRPFLSVLDDLPLPAWHLFDAQHYRDKISRLLTRQVPSCMIEFSRGCVYKCDFC
;
A
#
# COMPACT_ATOMS: atom_id res chain seq x y z
N MET A 1 -17.31 -10.99 -4.23
CA MET A 1 -15.86 -11.35 -4.13
C MET A 1 -15.13 -10.43 -5.08
N ALA A 2 -14.35 -9.50 -4.58
CA ALA A 2 -13.56 -8.57 -5.37
C ALA A 2 -12.11 -9.06 -5.52
N LYS A 3 -11.40 -8.50 -6.53
CA LYS A 3 -9.98 -8.71 -6.75
C LYS A 3 -9.19 -7.46 -6.35
N CYS A 4 -8.22 -7.61 -5.47
CA CYS A 4 -7.38 -6.52 -4.99
C CYS A 4 -5.93 -6.74 -5.41
N LEU A 5 -5.35 -5.78 -6.10
CA LEU A 5 -3.92 -5.75 -6.37
C LEU A 5 -3.26 -4.71 -5.46
N LEU A 6 -2.34 -5.17 -4.61
CA LEU A 6 -1.55 -4.28 -3.76
C LEU A 6 -0.19 -4.01 -4.41
N ILE A 7 0.16 -2.74 -4.57
CA ILE A 7 1.40 -2.31 -5.21
C ILE A 7 2.31 -1.63 -4.18
N ASN A 8 3.55 -2.14 -4.09
CA ASN A 8 4.65 -1.49 -3.39
C ASN A 8 5.61 -0.90 -4.43
N PRO A 9 5.67 0.44 -4.60
CA PRO A 9 6.44 1.08 -5.65
C PRO A 9 7.95 0.94 -5.47
N SER A 10 8.70 1.32 -6.50
CA SER A 10 10.15 1.19 -6.58
C SER A 10 10.89 2.24 -5.75
N TYR A 11 11.55 1.84 -4.69
CA TYR A 11 12.50 2.71 -3.97
C TYR A 11 13.69 3.10 -4.84
N LYS A 12 14.17 2.16 -5.65
CA LYS A 12 15.34 2.35 -6.51
C LYS A 12 15.14 3.47 -7.54
N SER A 13 13.95 3.59 -8.10
CA SER A 13 13.63 4.66 -9.05
C SER A 13 13.43 6.02 -8.39
N SER A 14 13.05 6.06 -7.12
CA SER A 14 12.80 7.31 -6.39
C SER A 14 14.07 8.04 -5.97
N TYR A 15 15.16 7.30 -5.75
CA TYR A 15 16.42 7.89 -5.27
C TYR A 15 17.49 8.09 -6.36
N GLY A 16 17.18 7.76 -7.62
CA GLY A 16 18.09 7.95 -8.76
C GLY A 16 19.33 7.06 -8.74
N SER A 17 20.38 7.49 -9.42
CA SER A 17 21.64 6.72 -9.57
C SER A 17 22.62 6.84 -8.38
N SER A 18 22.31 7.65 -7.37
CA SER A 18 23.18 7.87 -6.21
C SER A 18 23.03 6.73 -5.21
N LYS A 19 24.12 5.99 -4.94
CA LYS A 19 24.36 5.03 -3.81
C LYS A 19 23.11 4.43 -3.13
N VAL A 20 22.08 4.11 -3.90
CA VAL A 20 20.73 3.69 -3.49
C VAL A 20 20.73 2.36 -2.74
N SER A 21 21.79 1.57 -2.85
CA SER A 21 21.95 0.30 -2.11
C SER A 21 21.83 0.43 -0.58
N ILE A 22 21.92 1.66 -0.05
CA ILE A 22 21.78 1.94 1.39
C ILE A 22 20.31 2.10 1.79
N VAL A 23 19.44 2.50 0.86
CA VAL A 23 18.00 2.73 1.11
C VAL A 23 17.10 1.63 0.56
N ASP A 24 17.66 0.62 -0.09
CA ASP A 24 16.87 -0.53 -0.53
C ASP A 24 16.22 -1.20 0.70
N PRO A 25 14.91 -1.47 0.69
CA PRO A 25 14.26 -2.16 1.78
C PRO A 25 14.89 -3.55 1.95
N ILE A 26 15.25 -3.87 3.19
CA ILE A 26 15.90 -5.14 3.54
C ILE A 26 14.84 -6.23 3.74
N PHE A 27 13.65 -5.82 4.13
CA PHE A 27 12.50 -6.68 4.41
C PHE A 27 11.29 -6.26 3.60
N PRO A 28 10.36 -7.20 3.34
CA PRO A 28 9.10 -6.87 2.70
C PRO A 28 8.30 -5.88 3.57
N THR A 29 7.46 -5.13 2.92
CA THR A 29 6.54 -4.23 3.61
C THR A 29 5.46 -5.04 4.31
N VAL A 30 5.62 -5.30 5.62
CA VAL A 30 4.67 -6.10 6.42
C VAL A 30 3.26 -5.54 6.33
N ALA A 31 3.11 -4.22 6.26
CA ALA A 31 1.80 -3.58 6.10
C ALA A 31 1.04 -4.09 4.86
N VAL A 32 1.71 -4.28 3.71
CA VAL A 32 1.07 -4.83 2.50
C VAL A 32 0.61 -6.27 2.73
N LEU A 33 1.43 -7.07 3.41
CA LEU A 33 1.10 -8.46 3.74
C LEU A 33 -0.05 -8.55 4.75
N SER A 34 -0.14 -7.61 5.70
CA SER A 34 -1.25 -7.53 6.66
C SER A 34 -2.56 -7.15 5.97
N LEU A 35 -2.52 -6.17 5.07
CA LEU A 35 -3.66 -5.78 4.23
C LEU A 35 -4.15 -6.95 3.38
N ALA A 36 -3.22 -7.67 2.74
CA ALA A 36 -3.53 -8.85 1.93
C ALA A 36 -4.22 -9.93 2.77
N ALA A 37 -3.69 -10.23 3.96
CA ALA A 37 -4.25 -11.23 4.85
C ALA A 37 -5.69 -10.90 5.30
N VAL A 38 -5.97 -9.62 5.59
CA VAL A 38 -7.33 -9.19 5.95
C VAL A 38 -8.27 -9.31 4.75
N ALA A 39 -7.84 -8.90 3.57
CA ALA A 39 -8.64 -9.01 2.36
C ALA A 39 -8.98 -10.49 2.04
N GLU A 40 -8.01 -11.41 2.17
CA GLU A 40 -8.24 -12.86 2.02
C GLU A 40 -9.19 -13.41 3.09
N LYS A 41 -9.02 -12.99 4.36
CA LYS A 41 -9.94 -13.38 5.46
C LYS A 41 -11.38 -12.95 5.19
N CYS A 42 -11.57 -11.83 4.49
CA CYS A 42 -12.88 -11.36 4.05
C CYS A 42 -13.40 -12.03 2.75
N GLY A 43 -12.67 -12.99 2.19
CA GLY A 43 -13.10 -13.76 1.03
C GLY A 43 -12.80 -13.12 -0.33
N HIS A 44 -11.91 -12.14 -0.38
CA HIS A 44 -11.46 -11.51 -1.63
C HIS A 44 -10.23 -12.21 -2.21
N GLN A 45 -10.00 -12.04 -3.51
CA GLN A 45 -8.75 -12.46 -4.15
C GLN A 45 -7.74 -11.34 -4.07
N VAL A 46 -6.52 -11.66 -3.65
CA VAL A 46 -5.45 -10.68 -3.51
C VAL A 46 -4.21 -11.12 -4.25
N ASP A 47 -3.53 -10.16 -4.85
CA ASP A 47 -2.19 -10.35 -5.41
C ASP A 47 -1.32 -9.13 -5.07
N ILE A 48 -0.03 -9.33 -5.03
CA ILE A 48 0.94 -8.28 -4.66
C ILE A 48 1.90 -8.07 -5.82
N LEU A 49 2.12 -6.80 -6.17
CA LEU A 49 3.20 -6.35 -7.05
C LEU A 49 4.22 -5.57 -6.23
N ASP A 50 5.29 -6.25 -5.83
CA ASP A 50 6.39 -5.62 -5.11
C ASP A 50 7.52 -5.25 -6.07
N MET A 51 7.66 -3.94 -6.30
CA MET A 51 8.70 -3.38 -7.16
C MET A 51 9.85 -2.74 -6.37
N SER A 52 9.91 -2.94 -5.07
CA SER A 52 10.85 -2.22 -4.18
C SER A 52 12.32 -2.34 -4.60
N TYR A 53 12.71 -3.44 -5.23
CA TYR A 53 14.09 -3.70 -5.67
C TYR A 53 14.34 -3.48 -7.15
N GLU A 54 13.29 -3.25 -7.93
CA GLU A 54 13.38 -3.12 -9.37
C GLU A 54 13.37 -1.64 -9.78
N GLN A 55 13.80 -1.37 -11.00
CA GLN A 55 13.50 -0.07 -11.61
C GLN A 55 12.01 -0.02 -11.90
N TYR A 56 11.37 1.12 -11.61
CA TYR A 56 9.97 1.32 -11.97
C TYR A 56 9.81 1.18 -13.49
N ASP A 57 8.94 0.28 -13.90
CA ASP A 57 8.51 0.12 -15.28
C ASP A 57 6.97 0.06 -15.31
N TRP A 58 6.35 1.03 -15.96
CA TRP A 58 4.91 1.10 -16.14
C TRP A 58 4.34 -0.13 -16.87
N ARG A 59 5.14 -0.79 -17.74
CA ARG A 59 4.73 -2.01 -18.45
C ARG A 59 4.52 -3.19 -17.50
N THR A 60 5.31 -3.27 -16.43
CA THR A 60 5.15 -4.27 -15.39
C THR A 60 3.82 -4.10 -14.67
N VAL A 61 3.46 -2.86 -14.31
CA VAL A 61 2.16 -2.54 -13.70
C VAL A 61 1.02 -2.89 -14.66
N GLU A 62 1.11 -2.44 -15.90
CA GLU A 62 0.08 -2.69 -16.92
C GLU A 62 -0.12 -4.18 -17.18
N SER A 63 0.97 -4.94 -17.34
CA SER A 63 0.94 -6.40 -17.56
C SER A 63 0.28 -7.12 -16.37
N LYS A 64 0.63 -6.74 -15.15
CA LYS A 64 0.05 -7.31 -13.93
C LYS A 64 -1.44 -7.03 -13.84
N VAL A 65 -1.86 -5.81 -14.11
CA VAL A 65 -3.28 -5.42 -14.12
C VAL A 65 -4.06 -6.18 -15.20
N LYS A 66 -3.54 -6.29 -16.42
CA LYS A 66 -4.18 -7.06 -17.51
C LYS A 66 -4.35 -8.54 -17.18
N SER A 67 -3.37 -9.13 -16.52
CA SER A 67 -3.40 -10.56 -16.18
C SER A 67 -4.31 -10.85 -14.99
N PHE A 68 -4.23 -10.06 -13.94
CA PHE A 68 -4.99 -10.27 -12.70
C PHE A 68 -6.41 -9.71 -12.77
N ARG A 69 -6.62 -8.58 -13.49
CA ARG A 69 -7.90 -7.86 -13.64
C ARG A 69 -8.49 -7.48 -12.27
N PRO A 70 -7.80 -6.62 -11.51
CA PRO A 70 -8.28 -6.19 -10.20
C PRO A 70 -9.49 -5.26 -10.33
N ASP A 71 -10.40 -5.32 -9.35
CA ASP A 71 -11.46 -4.34 -9.15
C ASP A 71 -10.91 -3.12 -8.37
N VAL A 72 -9.98 -3.37 -7.45
CA VAL A 72 -9.35 -2.36 -6.61
C VAL A 72 -7.83 -2.49 -6.70
N VAL A 73 -7.13 -1.37 -6.87
CA VAL A 73 -5.68 -1.28 -6.75
C VAL A 73 -5.33 -0.41 -5.55
N GLY A 74 -4.63 -1.01 -4.57
CA GLY A 74 -4.08 -0.33 -3.41
C GLY A 74 -2.59 -0.05 -3.59
N ILE A 75 -2.16 1.21 -3.43
CA ILE A 75 -0.77 1.59 -3.58
C ILE A 75 -0.26 2.10 -2.24
N THR A 76 0.85 1.55 -1.74
CA THR A 76 1.47 2.05 -0.50
C THR A 76 2.68 2.89 -0.81
N GLY A 77 2.99 3.87 0.07
CA GLY A 77 4.25 4.58 -0.08
C GLY A 77 4.53 5.66 0.94
N THR A 78 5.81 5.96 1.00
CA THR A 78 6.39 7.08 1.73
C THR A 78 6.50 8.30 0.82
N THR A 79 6.88 9.46 1.36
CA THR A 79 7.03 10.71 0.59
C THR A 79 7.88 10.56 -0.69
N PRO A 80 9.03 9.88 -0.69
CA PRO A 80 9.83 9.71 -1.91
C PRO A 80 9.13 8.90 -3.02
N LEU A 81 8.09 8.13 -2.69
CA LEU A 81 7.36 7.30 -3.64
C LEU A 81 6.15 8.02 -4.27
N MET A 82 5.81 9.23 -3.80
CA MET A 82 4.59 9.92 -4.21
C MET A 82 4.51 10.18 -5.72
N ASN A 83 5.65 10.49 -6.36
CA ASN A 83 5.68 10.64 -7.82
C ASN A 83 5.26 9.35 -8.55
N GLN A 84 5.70 8.18 -8.07
CA GLN A 84 5.30 6.91 -8.66
C GLN A 84 3.83 6.58 -8.38
N ILE A 85 3.33 6.89 -7.17
CA ILE A 85 1.90 6.73 -6.84
C ILE A 85 1.06 7.54 -7.82
N ARG A 86 1.44 8.80 -8.07
CA ARG A 86 0.77 9.65 -9.06
C ARG A 86 0.81 9.03 -10.46
N ASP A 87 2.00 8.65 -10.92
CA ASP A 87 2.19 8.11 -12.28
C ASP A 87 1.41 6.80 -12.48
N ILE A 88 1.39 5.91 -11.46
CA ILE A 88 0.60 4.68 -11.48
C ILE A 88 -0.90 5.01 -11.50
N SER A 89 -1.37 5.96 -10.69
CA SER A 89 -2.79 6.34 -10.66
C SER A 89 -3.25 6.90 -12.01
N VAL A 90 -2.44 7.73 -12.64
CA VAL A 90 -2.70 8.27 -14.00
C VAL A 90 -2.73 7.16 -15.03
N LEU A 91 -1.76 6.25 -15.01
CA LEU A 91 -1.71 5.09 -15.90
C LEU A 91 -2.99 4.25 -15.78
N LEU A 92 -3.39 3.94 -14.54
CA LEU A 92 -4.55 3.09 -14.28
C LEU A 92 -5.84 3.74 -14.74
N LYS A 93 -6.07 5.01 -14.40
CA LYS A 93 -7.31 5.71 -14.77
C LYS A 93 -7.44 5.95 -16.27
N ASN A 94 -6.32 6.16 -16.96
CA ASN A 94 -6.35 6.36 -18.42
C ASN A 94 -6.59 5.06 -19.20
N ASN A 95 -6.11 3.92 -18.71
CA ASN A 95 -6.15 2.65 -19.45
C ASN A 95 -7.18 1.66 -18.90
N PHE A 96 -7.65 1.85 -17.66
CA PHE A 96 -8.52 0.92 -16.93
C PHE A 96 -9.50 1.73 -16.04
N SER A 97 -10.44 2.43 -16.67
CA SER A 97 -11.34 3.40 -16.01
C SER A 97 -12.18 2.80 -14.87
N ASP A 98 -12.47 1.50 -14.95
CA ASP A 98 -13.36 0.82 -14.02
C ASP A 98 -12.66 0.39 -12.71
N ILE A 99 -11.31 0.49 -12.68
CA ILE A 99 -10.54 0.15 -11.49
C ILE A 99 -10.64 1.27 -10.45
N GLN A 100 -10.99 0.92 -9.22
CA GLN A 100 -10.87 1.83 -8.09
C GLN A 100 -9.42 1.87 -7.62
N VAL A 101 -8.81 3.07 -7.61
CA VAL A 101 -7.40 3.27 -7.24
C VAL A 101 -7.31 4.01 -5.93
N VAL A 102 -6.75 3.34 -4.91
CA VAL A 102 -6.60 3.90 -3.57
C VAL A 102 -5.14 3.89 -3.13
N ALA A 103 -4.76 4.82 -2.28
CA ALA A 103 -3.42 4.81 -1.70
C ALA A 103 -3.46 4.85 -0.18
N GLY A 104 -2.43 4.28 0.44
CA GLY A 104 -2.21 4.28 1.89
C GLY A 104 -0.74 4.53 2.23
N GLY A 105 -0.45 4.63 3.52
CA GLY A 105 0.90 4.82 4.03
C GLY A 105 1.18 6.21 4.60
N PRO A 106 2.42 6.44 5.09
CA PRO A 106 2.73 7.63 5.88
C PRO A 106 2.52 8.96 5.17
N HIS A 107 2.84 9.03 3.86
CA HIS A 107 2.71 10.29 3.13
C HIS A 107 1.24 10.72 2.99
N VAL A 108 0.40 9.84 2.48
CA VAL A 108 -1.02 10.16 2.25
C VAL A 108 -1.79 10.33 3.57
N THR A 109 -1.33 9.71 4.65
CA THR A 109 -1.84 9.93 6.00
C THR A 109 -1.55 11.35 6.48
N ALA A 110 -0.34 11.86 6.21
CA ALA A 110 0.06 13.21 6.61
C ALA A 110 -0.54 14.32 5.72
N LEU A 111 -0.67 14.06 4.42
CA LEU A 111 -1.09 15.02 3.40
C LEU A 111 -2.21 14.48 2.49
N PRO A 112 -3.37 14.10 3.06
CA PRO A 112 -4.40 13.38 2.31
C PRO A 112 -5.02 14.18 1.18
N GLN A 113 -5.33 15.46 1.42
CA GLN A 113 -5.95 16.32 0.41
C GLN A 113 -4.99 16.68 -0.72
N GLU A 114 -3.71 16.93 -0.41
CA GLU A 114 -2.68 17.22 -1.39
C GLU A 114 -2.42 16.01 -2.27
N SER A 115 -2.32 14.84 -1.66
CA SER A 115 -2.13 13.57 -2.38
C SER A 115 -3.22 13.31 -3.42
N LEU A 116 -4.49 13.61 -3.09
CA LEU A 116 -5.60 13.51 -4.05
C LEU A 116 -5.54 14.60 -5.13
N LYS A 117 -5.19 15.85 -4.77
CA LYS A 117 -5.10 16.95 -5.75
C LYS A 117 -4.04 16.69 -6.83
N GLU A 118 -2.94 16.07 -6.44
CA GLU A 118 -1.79 15.83 -7.31
C GLU A 118 -1.84 14.49 -8.06
N SER A 119 -2.88 13.69 -7.88
CA SER A 119 -3.00 12.35 -8.45
C SER A 119 -4.39 12.07 -9.01
N MET A 120 -4.56 10.92 -9.64
CA MET A 120 -5.85 10.41 -10.08
C MET A 120 -6.39 9.30 -9.15
N LEU A 121 -6.04 9.34 -7.88
CA LEU A 121 -6.58 8.45 -6.86
C LEU A 121 -8.06 8.74 -6.61
N ASP A 122 -8.85 7.69 -6.37
CA ASP A 122 -10.25 7.82 -5.95
C ASP A 122 -10.34 8.12 -4.46
N ALA A 123 -9.45 7.51 -3.66
CA ALA A 123 -9.37 7.76 -2.22
C ALA A 123 -7.97 7.54 -1.67
N VAL A 124 -7.71 8.12 -0.50
CA VAL A 124 -6.54 7.84 0.32
C VAL A 124 -6.98 7.38 1.71
N VAL A 125 -6.28 6.38 2.22
CA VAL A 125 -6.53 5.76 3.53
C VAL A 125 -5.63 6.40 4.57
N ILE A 126 -6.21 6.91 5.64
CA ILE A 126 -5.53 7.63 6.71
C ILE A 126 -5.31 6.67 7.89
N GLY A 127 -4.06 6.48 8.30
CA GLY A 127 -3.69 5.61 9.42
C GLY A 127 -3.70 4.12 9.06
N GLU A 128 -4.30 3.29 9.92
CA GLU A 128 -4.38 1.83 9.72
C GLU A 128 -5.38 1.48 8.62
N GLY A 129 -4.94 0.65 7.69
CA GLY A 129 -5.69 0.40 6.45
C GLY A 129 -6.52 -0.88 6.42
N GLU A 130 -6.34 -1.78 7.36
CA GLU A 130 -6.90 -3.14 7.32
C GLU A 130 -8.43 -3.14 7.23
N LEU A 131 -9.10 -2.47 8.14
CA LEU A 131 -10.56 -2.40 8.15
C LEU A 131 -11.09 -1.55 6.99
N THR A 132 -10.40 -0.44 6.69
CA THR A 132 -10.77 0.47 5.61
C THR A 132 -10.70 -0.22 4.24
N LEU A 133 -9.63 -0.97 3.98
CA LEU A 133 -9.51 -1.75 2.74
C LEU A 133 -10.60 -2.82 2.64
N SER A 134 -10.90 -3.50 3.75
CA SER A 134 -11.98 -4.49 3.78
C SER A 134 -13.35 -3.87 3.43
N GLU A 135 -13.67 -2.69 3.95
CA GLU A 135 -14.91 -1.97 3.64
C GLU A 135 -14.96 -1.56 2.16
N ILE A 136 -13.85 -1.05 1.60
CA ILE A 136 -13.73 -0.73 0.16
C ILE A 136 -14.00 -1.98 -0.69
N LEU A 137 -13.36 -3.09 -0.38
CA LEU A 137 -13.51 -4.35 -1.12
C LEU A 137 -14.91 -4.96 -1.01
N ASN A 138 -15.60 -4.72 0.10
CA ASN A 138 -16.99 -5.09 0.30
C ASN A 138 -17.98 -4.15 -0.41
N GLY A 139 -17.52 -3.10 -1.07
CA GLY A 139 -18.34 -2.15 -1.80
C GLY A 139 -19.11 -1.18 -0.91
N VAL A 140 -18.63 -0.92 0.30
CA VAL A 140 -19.19 0.14 1.16
C VAL A 140 -18.98 1.49 0.46
N PRO A 141 -20.02 2.34 0.36
CA PRO A 141 -19.89 3.66 -0.24
C PRO A 141 -18.79 4.49 0.43
N LEU A 142 -17.94 5.19 -0.35
CA LEU A 142 -16.79 5.93 0.19
C LEU A 142 -17.20 6.97 1.24
N ASN A 143 -18.37 7.58 1.12
CA ASN A 143 -18.88 8.56 2.08
C ASN A 143 -19.26 7.96 3.46
N GLU A 144 -19.32 6.65 3.57
CA GLU A 144 -19.64 5.94 4.83
C GLU A 144 -18.39 5.35 5.51
N ILE A 145 -17.25 5.27 4.79
CA ILE A 145 -16.01 4.65 5.29
C ILE A 145 -15.24 5.63 6.18
N LEU A 146 -14.92 5.24 7.40
CA LEU A 146 -14.08 6.04 8.29
C LEU A 146 -12.60 6.03 7.88
N GLY A 147 -11.90 7.13 8.18
CA GLY A 147 -10.45 7.22 7.99
C GLY A 147 -10.03 7.32 6.54
N ILE A 148 -10.85 7.92 5.68
CA ILE A 148 -10.48 8.19 4.29
C ILE A 148 -10.67 9.66 3.92
N THR A 149 -9.91 10.09 2.92
CA THR A 149 -10.22 11.25 2.10
C THR A 149 -10.42 10.75 0.67
N TYR A 150 -11.48 11.18 -0.01
CA TYR A 150 -11.88 10.62 -1.29
C TYR A 150 -12.40 11.71 -2.23
N ARG A 151 -12.52 11.37 -3.50
CA ARG A 151 -13.12 12.20 -4.54
C ARG A 151 -14.56 11.75 -4.72
N ASP A 152 -15.51 12.67 -4.53
CA ASP A 152 -16.93 12.40 -4.75
C ASP A 152 -17.30 12.42 -6.25
N GLU A 153 -18.56 12.13 -6.57
CA GLU A 153 -19.08 12.05 -7.94
C GLU A 153 -18.94 13.39 -8.68
N ASP A 154 -18.96 14.52 -7.97
CA ASP A 154 -18.76 15.86 -8.52
C ASP A 154 -17.28 16.21 -8.67
N GLY A 155 -16.36 15.29 -8.34
CA GLY A 155 -14.92 15.49 -8.36
C GLY A 155 -14.39 16.31 -7.17
N GLN A 156 -15.23 16.61 -6.17
CA GLN A 156 -14.80 17.33 -4.98
C GLN A 156 -14.09 16.41 -3.97
N ILE A 157 -13.10 16.95 -3.30
CA ILE A 157 -12.37 16.20 -2.26
C ILE A 157 -13.13 16.33 -0.94
N ARG A 158 -13.50 15.19 -0.38
CA ARG A 158 -14.18 15.03 0.91
C ARG A 158 -13.32 14.24 1.86
N GLN A 159 -13.42 14.56 3.15
CA GLN A 159 -12.75 13.83 4.22
C GLN A 159 -13.76 13.35 5.25
N ASN A 160 -13.76 12.06 5.50
CA ASN A 160 -14.61 11.45 6.52
C ASN A 160 -13.96 11.54 7.92
N PRO A 161 -14.74 11.32 8.99
CA PRO A 161 -14.21 11.24 10.34
C PRO A 161 -13.07 10.23 10.45
N PRO A 162 -12.08 10.47 11.35
CA PRO A 162 -10.97 9.55 11.56
C PRO A 162 -11.47 8.18 12.06
N ARG A 163 -10.79 7.12 11.66
CA ARG A 163 -11.01 5.78 12.19
C ARG A 163 -10.26 5.62 13.52
N PRO A 164 -10.90 5.07 14.54
CA PRO A 164 -10.19 4.65 15.76
C PRO A 164 -9.14 3.59 15.43
N PHE A 165 -8.00 3.63 16.13
CA PHE A 165 -6.98 2.60 16.02
C PHE A 165 -7.52 1.23 16.47
N LEU A 166 -6.95 0.18 15.89
CA LEU A 166 -7.24 -1.19 16.32
C LEU A 166 -6.81 -1.37 17.79
N SER A 167 -7.76 -1.71 18.64
CA SER A 167 -7.51 -1.91 20.07
C SER A 167 -6.85 -3.26 20.37
N VAL A 168 -7.06 -4.26 19.52
CA VAL A 168 -6.55 -5.63 19.68
C VAL A 168 -5.94 -6.06 18.36
N LEU A 169 -4.60 -6.15 18.30
CA LEU A 169 -3.90 -6.57 17.09
C LEU A 169 -4.07 -8.07 16.80
N ASP A 170 -4.34 -8.87 17.83
CA ASP A 170 -4.54 -10.33 17.71
C ASP A 170 -5.82 -10.69 16.95
N ASP A 171 -6.74 -9.74 16.73
CA ASP A 171 -7.91 -9.93 15.88
C ASP A 171 -7.55 -9.95 14.38
N LEU A 172 -6.38 -9.42 14.02
CA LEU A 172 -5.86 -9.48 12.66
C LEU A 172 -5.33 -10.88 12.34
N PRO A 173 -5.48 -11.35 11.11
CA PRO A 173 -4.78 -12.55 10.66
C PRO A 173 -3.28 -12.31 10.60
N LEU A 174 -2.50 -13.39 10.67
CA LEU A 174 -1.07 -13.33 10.39
C LEU A 174 -0.84 -12.79 8.97
N PRO A 175 0.21 -11.99 8.75
CA PRO A 175 0.51 -11.45 7.41
C PRO A 175 0.58 -12.54 6.34
N ALA A 176 0.12 -12.25 5.14
CA ALA A 176 0.01 -13.18 4.02
C ALA A 176 1.38 -13.54 3.42
N TRP A 177 2.23 -14.19 4.20
CA TRP A 177 3.60 -14.56 3.81
C TRP A 177 3.67 -15.46 2.57
N HIS A 178 2.60 -16.18 2.26
CA HIS A 178 2.49 -17.04 1.08
C HIS A 178 2.40 -16.25 -0.24
N LEU A 179 2.01 -14.97 -0.19
CA LEU A 179 2.01 -14.07 -1.34
C LEU A 179 3.37 -13.39 -1.57
N PHE A 180 4.34 -13.70 -0.74
CA PHE A 180 5.64 -13.06 -0.72
C PHE A 180 6.71 -13.95 -1.36
N ASP A 181 7.50 -13.38 -2.28
CA ASP A 181 8.67 -14.06 -2.82
C ASP A 181 9.89 -13.86 -1.91
N ALA A 182 10.13 -14.85 -1.05
CA ALA A 182 11.26 -14.84 -0.13
C ALA A 182 12.63 -14.80 -0.83
N GLN A 183 12.74 -15.23 -2.10
CA GLN A 183 14.01 -15.22 -2.83
C GLN A 183 14.45 -13.78 -3.14
N HIS A 184 13.52 -12.88 -3.39
CA HIS A 184 13.78 -11.47 -3.66
C HIS A 184 14.57 -10.77 -2.55
N TYR A 185 14.38 -11.20 -1.31
CA TYR A 185 14.96 -10.58 -0.12
C TYR A 185 16.14 -11.36 0.46
N ARG A 186 16.31 -12.62 0.05
CA ARG A 186 17.28 -13.56 0.61
C ARG A 186 18.72 -13.05 0.58
N ASP A 187 19.15 -12.50 -0.56
CA ASP A 187 20.55 -12.11 -0.76
C ASP A 187 20.92 -10.82 -0.02
N LYS A 188 19.94 -9.98 0.31
CA LYS A 188 20.14 -8.71 1.02
C LYS A 188 20.13 -8.88 2.53
N ILE A 189 19.25 -9.70 3.06
CA ILE A 189 19.19 -10.04 4.50
C ILE A 189 20.52 -10.67 4.94
N SER A 190 21.10 -11.55 4.11
CA SER A 190 22.35 -12.22 4.42
C SER A 190 23.56 -11.28 4.47
N ARG A 191 23.52 -10.14 3.79
CA ARG A 191 24.63 -9.19 3.72
C ARG A 191 24.70 -8.20 4.88
N LEU A 192 23.59 -7.90 5.53
CA LEU A 192 23.50 -6.73 6.41
C LEU A 192 23.27 -7.03 7.89
N LEU A 193 22.51 -8.04 8.26
CA LEU A 193 22.02 -8.17 9.65
C LEU A 193 22.11 -9.55 10.28
N THR A 194 22.14 -10.64 9.51
CA THR A 194 22.18 -11.98 10.09
C THR A 194 23.05 -12.94 9.28
N ARG A 195 23.73 -13.84 9.97
CA ARG A 195 24.43 -14.97 9.33
C ARG A 195 23.48 -16.14 9.02
N GLN A 196 22.22 -16.04 9.42
CA GLN A 196 21.23 -17.09 9.26
C GLN A 196 20.06 -16.60 8.41
N VAL A 197 19.72 -17.36 7.39
CA VAL A 197 18.56 -17.19 6.52
C VAL A 197 17.77 -18.49 6.49
N PRO A 198 16.46 -18.48 6.40
CA PRO A 198 15.58 -17.31 6.19
C PRO A 198 15.33 -16.49 7.45
N SER A 199 15.05 -15.22 7.29
CA SER A 199 14.63 -14.31 8.36
C SER A 199 13.37 -13.56 7.92
N CYS A 200 12.46 -13.26 8.85
CA CYS A 200 11.26 -12.46 8.60
C CYS A 200 11.12 -11.36 9.65
N MET A 201 10.39 -10.30 9.29
CA MET A 201 10.01 -9.25 10.22
C MET A 201 8.74 -9.66 10.96
N ILE A 202 8.70 -9.41 12.26
CA ILE A 202 7.53 -9.64 13.11
C ILE A 202 7.16 -8.31 13.76
N GLU A 203 5.88 -7.97 13.74
CA GLU A 203 5.32 -6.79 14.40
C GLU A 203 4.61 -7.24 15.68
N PHE A 204 5.08 -6.76 16.83
CA PHE A 204 4.50 -7.10 18.15
C PHE A 204 3.58 -6.03 18.70
N SER A 205 3.71 -4.79 18.21
CA SER A 205 2.92 -3.66 18.68
C SER A 205 2.86 -2.57 17.63
N ARG A 206 1.85 -1.73 17.67
CA ARG A 206 1.69 -0.56 16.82
C ARG A 206 1.50 0.69 17.66
N GLY A 207 1.87 1.83 17.10
CA GLY A 207 1.75 3.14 17.71
C GLY A 207 2.94 3.51 18.60
N CYS A 208 2.84 4.68 19.18
CA CYS A 208 3.84 5.24 20.06
C CYS A 208 3.15 6.00 21.20
N VAL A 209 3.67 5.87 22.41
CA VAL A 209 3.13 6.54 23.60
C VAL A 209 3.58 8.00 23.71
N TYR A 210 4.55 8.42 22.90
CA TYR A 210 5.10 9.78 22.95
C TYR A 210 4.34 10.72 22.01
N LYS A 211 4.40 12.00 22.36
CA LYS A 211 3.83 13.11 21.54
C LYS A 211 4.97 14.07 21.21
N CYS A 212 5.85 13.66 20.30
CA CYS A 212 6.97 14.50 19.89
C CYS A 212 6.50 15.56 18.88
N ASP A 213 6.98 16.80 19.02
CA ASP A 213 6.58 17.94 18.18
C ASP A 213 6.90 17.75 16.69
N PHE A 214 7.83 16.86 16.36
CA PHE A 214 8.22 16.55 14.99
C PHE A 214 7.57 15.27 14.43
N CYS A 215 6.74 14.61 15.17
CA CYS A 215 6.05 13.37 14.84
C CYS A 215 4.57 13.45 15.23
#